data_853124f2a14fb0a87b97e005eb75d60b
#
_entry.id   853124f2a14fb0a87b97e005eb75d60b
#
_cell.length_a   1.000
_cell.length_b   1.000
_cell.length_c   1.000
_cell.angle_alpha   90.00
_cell.angle_beta   90.00
_cell.angle_gamma   90.00
#
_symmetry.space_group_name_H-M   'P 1'
#
loop_
_entity.id
_entity.type
_entity.pdbx_description
1 polymer ?
#
loop_
_entity_poly.entity_id
_entity_poly.type
_entity_poly.pdbx_seq_one_letter_code
_entity_poly.pdbx_strand_id
1 'polypeptide(L)'
;MRKKTKWYAGVLGLTTAGAIVLSSGAASSHGYTDLPISRQKLCANGTVTNCGDIQYEPQSVEGPKGFPAAGPADGQICNGGISRFAQLSAPKAPSGVAWPTTKVTGGQSYTFRWQFTAIHATTDFKYYVTKAGWNQNHNLARSDLNTTPFLTVPYNGQRPSSSTISHTGTLPSGLSGHHVIVAVWTIADTTNAFYSCSDVTF
;
A
#
# COMPACT_ATOMS: atom_id res chain seq x y z
N MET A 1 89.66 5.69 -14.50
CA MET A 1 88.42 5.15 -15.12
C MET A 1 87.28 5.22 -14.14
N ARG A 2 86.31 6.18 -14.27
CA ARG A 2 85.14 6.34 -13.41
C ARG A 2 83.97 5.69 -14.11
N LYS A 3 83.36 4.65 -13.47
CA LYS A 3 82.13 4.03 -13.92
C LYS A 3 80.96 4.87 -13.45
N LYS A 4 80.12 5.32 -14.40
CA LYS A 4 78.84 6.01 -14.13
C LYS A 4 77.71 4.99 -13.94
N THR A 5 77.12 4.91 -12.75
CA THR A 5 75.98 4.08 -12.47
C THR A 5 74.70 4.88 -12.86
N LYS A 6 73.85 4.35 -13.73
CA LYS A 6 72.56 4.92 -14.13
C LYS A 6 71.48 4.37 -13.19
N TRP A 7 70.77 5.23 -12.50
CA TRP A 7 69.59 4.90 -11.72
C TRP A 7 68.38 5.00 -12.63
N TYR A 8 67.59 3.93 -12.67
CA TYR A 8 66.26 3.96 -13.30
C TYR A 8 65.23 4.15 -12.21
N ALA A 9 64.51 5.26 -12.22
CA ALA A 9 63.37 5.50 -11.36
C ALA A 9 62.14 4.82 -11.96
N GLY A 10 61.68 3.73 -11.34
CA GLY A 10 60.41 3.09 -11.68
C GLY A 10 59.24 3.88 -11.11
N VAL A 11 58.40 4.39 -11.98
CA VAL A 11 57.11 5.02 -11.57
C VAL A 11 56.11 3.90 -11.37
N LEU A 12 55.76 3.61 -10.11
CA LEU A 12 54.56 2.80 -9.78
C LEU A 12 53.31 3.64 -9.99
N GLY A 13 52.56 3.37 -11.04
CA GLY A 13 51.24 3.91 -11.24
C GLY A 13 50.24 3.21 -10.31
N LEU A 14 49.73 3.90 -9.29
CA LEU A 14 48.58 3.46 -8.49
C LEU A 14 47.32 3.69 -9.31
N THR A 15 46.75 2.62 -9.87
CA THR A 15 45.38 2.67 -10.45
C THR A 15 44.38 2.50 -9.30
N THR A 16 43.81 3.61 -8.84
CA THR A 16 42.65 3.58 -7.96
C THR A 16 41.43 3.16 -8.76
N ALA A 17 41.00 1.91 -8.62
CA ALA A 17 39.69 1.46 -9.10
C ALA A 17 38.61 2.12 -8.21
N GLY A 18 38.02 3.20 -8.72
CA GLY A 18 36.87 3.83 -8.10
C GLY A 18 35.67 2.87 -8.19
N ALA A 19 35.29 2.29 -7.05
CA ALA A 19 34.02 1.58 -6.94
C ALA A 19 32.87 2.61 -7.05
N ILE A 20 32.16 2.63 -8.17
CA ILE A 20 30.91 3.37 -8.32
C ILE A 20 29.87 2.62 -7.49
N VAL A 21 29.60 3.09 -6.28
CA VAL A 21 28.44 2.66 -5.49
C VAL A 21 27.21 3.25 -6.16
N LEU A 22 26.57 2.46 -7.00
CA LEU A 22 25.21 2.77 -7.47
C LEU A 22 24.29 2.66 -6.25
N SER A 23 24.04 3.77 -5.57
CA SER A 23 22.94 3.86 -4.64
C SER A 23 21.67 3.69 -5.46
N SER A 24 21.07 2.51 -5.44
CA SER A 24 19.68 2.31 -5.84
C SER A 24 18.84 3.16 -4.91
N GLY A 25 18.50 4.39 -5.33
CA GLY A 25 17.50 5.19 -4.66
C GLY A 25 16.25 4.32 -4.54
N ALA A 26 15.80 4.07 -3.32
CA ALA A 26 14.52 3.40 -3.09
C ALA A 26 13.47 4.20 -3.86
N ALA A 27 12.97 3.65 -4.95
CA ALA A 27 11.88 4.27 -5.70
C ALA A 27 10.67 4.25 -4.78
N SER A 28 10.30 5.39 -4.24
CA SER A 28 9.20 5.53 -3.30
C SER A 28 7.90 5.49 -4.10
N SER A 29 7.18 4.35 -4.05
CA SER A 29 5.80 4.25 -4.52
C SER A 29 4.90 4.95 -3.52
N HIS A 30 3.81 5.58 -3.96
CA HIS A 30 2.84 6.17 -3.04
C HIS A 30 1.45 6.20 -3.66
N GLY A 31 0.45 5.66 -2.94
CA GLY A 31 -0.93 5.67 -3.43
C GLY A 31 -1.95 5.21 -2.39
N TYR A 32 -3.21 5.53 -2.64
CA TYR A 32 -4.36 5.18 -1.80
C TYR A 32 -5.65 5.14 -2.65
N THR A 33 -6.70 4.51 -2.11
CA THR A 33 -8.03 4.56 -2.76
C THR A 33 -8.82 5.79 -2.32
N ASP A 34 -9.50 6.42 -3.29
CA ASP A 34 -10.45 7.50 -3.02
C ASP A 34 -11.89 7.14 -3.44
N LEU A 35 -12.07 5.96 -4.07
CA LEU A 35 -13.37 5.37 -4.37
C LEU A 35 -13.31 3.83 -4.23
N PRO A 36 -14.03 3.21 -3.29
CA PRO A 36 -14.66 3.87 -2.14
C PRO A 36 -13.61 4.62 -1.33
N ILE A 37 -14.03 5.68 -0.67
CA ILE A 37 -13.09 6.53 0.08
C ILE A 37 -12.43 5.74 1.21
N SER A 38 -11.11 5.76 1.27
CA SER A 38 -10.34 5.05 2.28
C SER A 38 -10.20 5.83 3.59
N ARG A 39 -9.89 5.11 4.68
CA ARG A 39 -9.66 5.69 6.01
C ARG A 39 -8.58 6.78 5.98
N GLN A 40 -7.44 6.52 5.30
CA GLN A 40 -6.39 7.52 5.14
C GLN A 40 -6.84 8.75 4.35
N LYS A 41 -7.72 8.57 3.35
CA LYS A 41 -8.28 9.71 2.60
C LYS A 41 -9.31 10.49 3.42
N LEU A 42 -10.12 9.82 4.26
CA LEU A 42 -11.01 10.48 5.21
C LEU A 42 -10.25 11.34 6.22
N CYS A 43 -9.08 10.88 6.65
CA CYS A 43 -8.18 11.65 7.50
C CYS A 43 -7.59 12.87 6.76
N ALA A 44 -7.09 12.65 5.53
CA ALA A 44 -6.42 13.70 4.77
C ALA A 44 -7.35 14.83 4.32
N ASN A 45 -8.65 14.53 4.09
CA ASN A 45 -9.63 15.56 3.70
C ASN A 45 -10.35 16.20 4.90
N GLY A 46 -10.00 15.83 6.14
CA GLY A 46 -10.57 16.40 7.36
C GLY A 46 -11.95 15.87 7.72
N THR A 47 -12.50 14.88 7.01
CA THR A 47 -13.78 14.22 7.39
C THR A 47 -13.62 13.48 8.73
N VAL A 48 -12.46 12.87 8.95
CA VAL A 48 -12.05 12.30 10.23
C VAL A 48 -10.86 13.11 10.76
N THR A 49 -10.97 13.56 11.99
CA THR A 49 -9.95 14.39 12.65
C THR A 49 -9.13 13.59 13.65
N ASN A 50 -8.04 14.17 14.16
CA ASN A 50 -7.13 13.57 15.13
C ASN A 50 -6.41 12.30 14.60
N CYS A 51 -6.19 12.24 13.31
CA CYS A 51 -5.59 11.09 12.65
C CYS A 51 -4.05 11.02 12.77
N GLY A 52 -3.38 11.97 13.41
CA GLY A 52 -1.92 12.02 13.46
C GLY A 52 -1.30 12.21 12.07
N ASP A 53 -0.13 11.62 11.85
CA ASP A 53 0.69 11.86 10.65
C ASP A 53 0.00 11.49 9.33
N ILE A 54 -0.88 10.48 9.35
CA ILE A 54 -1.54 9.98 8.11
C ILE A 54 -2.38 11.06 7.40
N GLN A 55 -2.82 12.10 8.11
CA GLN A 55 -3.56 13.22 7.49
C GLN A 55 -2.72 13.98 6.47
N TYR A 56 -1.39 13.97 6.63
CA TYR A 56 -0.45 14.70 5.75
C TYR A 56 0.18 13.80 4.68
N GLU A 57 0.13 12.49 4.86
CA GLU A 57 0.75 11.52 3.97
C GLU A 57 -0.16 10.29 3.71
N PRO A 58 -1.41 10.47 3.25
CA PRO A 58 -2.37 9.38 3.04
C PRO A 58 -1.88 8.32 2.06
N GLN A 59 -0.91 8.66 1.22
CA GLN A 59 -0.31 7.77 0.23
C GLN A 59 0.73 6.81 0.81
N SER A 60 1.14 6.94 2.08
CA SER A 60 2.33 6.28 2.65
C SER A 60 2.03 4.98 3.41
N VAL A 61 0.85 4.38 3.24
CA VAL A 61 0.50 3.09 3.89
C VAL A 61 1.13 1.94 3.12
N GLU A 62 2.44 1.81 3.26
CA GLU A 62 3.26 0.78 2.64
C GLU A 62 3.57 -0.33 3.65
N GLY A 63 3.54 -1.58 3.23
CA GLY A 63 3.85 -2.73 4.06
C GLY A 63 4.37 -3.91 3.25
N PRO A 64 4.78 -5.03 3.89
CA PRO A 64 5.24 -6.21 3.18
C PRO A 64 4.19 -6.72 2.20
N LYS A 65 4.61 -7.18 1.01
CA LYS A 65 3.70 -7.81 0.03
C LYS A 65 3.36 -9.25 0.37
N GLY A 66 2.45 -9.85 -0.42
CA GLY A 66 2.09 -11.27 -0.32
C GLY A 66 0.76 -11.52 0.41
N PHE A 67 0.00 -10.47 0.69
CA PHE A 67 -1.33 -10.60 1.31
C PHE A 67 -2.27 -11.47 0.44
N PRO A 68 -3.05 -12.40 1.04
CA PRO A 68 -3.24 -12.58 2.48
C PRO A 68 -2.29 -13.60 3.14
N ALA A 69 -1.50 -14.39 2.37
CA ALA A 69 -0.61 -15.42 2.93
C ALA A 69 0.56 -14.83 3.74
N ALA A 70 0.98 -13.63 3.38
CA ALA A 70 1.99 -12.82 4.08
C ALA A 70 1.47 -11.38 4.22
N GLY A 71 2.36 -10.37 4.31
CA GLY A 71 1.95 -8.98 4.45
C GLY A 71 1.90 -8.52 5.91
N PRO A 72 1.20 -7.41 6.22
CA PRO A 72 1.09 -6.91 7.59
C PRO A 72 0.45 -7.94 8.53
N ALA A 73 0.81 -7.90 9.81
CA ALA A 73 0.24 -8.79 10.83
C ALA A 73 -1.27 -8.53 11.01
N ASP A 74 -1.99 -9.51 11.56
CA ASP A 74 -3.38 -9.34 11.97
C ASP A 74 -3.50 -8.19 12.97
N GLY A 75 -4.56 -7.40 12.83
CA GLY A 75 -4.73 -6.17 13.59
C GLY A 75 -3.95 -4.96 13.05
N GLN A 76 -3.12 -5.15 12.02
CA GLN A 76 -2.29 -4.10 11.41
C GLN A 76 -2.47 -3.99 9.88
N ILE A 77 -3.51 -4.61 9.33
CA ILE A 77 -3.73 -4.67 7.88
C ILE A 77 -3.94 -3.28 7.30
N CYS A 78 -4.80 -2.47 7.91
CA CYS A 78 -5.18 -1.16 7.38
C CYS A 78 -4.12 -0.08 7.57
N ASN A 79 -3.14 -0.30 8.43
CA ASN A 79 -1.99 0.61 8.61
C ASN A 79 -0.70 0.10 7.97
N GLY A 80 -0.75 -1.02 7.22
CA GLY A 80 0.43 -1.60 6.55
C GLY A 80 1.51 -2.14 7.48
N GLY A 81 1.21 -2.29 8.80
CA GLY A 81 2.20 -2.62 9.83
C GLY A 81 2.98 -1.41 10.35
N ILE A 82 2.64 -0.18 9.95
CA ILE A 82 3.32 1.05 10.34
C ILE A 82 2.72 1.59 11.64
N SER A 83 3.48 1.56 12.74
CA SER A 83 2.97 1.90 14.08
C SER A 83 2.46 3.34 14.20
N ARG A 84 3.09 4.32 13.53
CA ARG A 84 2.64 5.71 13.54
C ARG A 84 1.28 5.93 12.83
N PHE A 85 0.78 4.95 12.10
CA PHE A 85 -0.54 4.94 11.45
C PHE A 85 -1.53 3.96 12.11
N ALA A 86 -1.25 3.50 13.34
CA ALA A 86 -2.02 2.46 14.04
C ALA A 86 -3.52 2.76 14.12
N GLN A 87 -3.90 4.05 14.19
CA GLN A 87 -5.30 4.48 14.20
C GLN A 87 -6.10 4.02 12.99
N LEU A 88 -5.47 3.80 11.82
CA LEU A 88 -6.14 3.28 10.63
C LEU A 88 -6.65 1.84 10.81
N SER A 89 -6.03 1.05 11.68
CA SER A 89 -6.45 -0.33 11.97
C SER A 89 -7.47 -0.41 13.10
N ALA A 90 -7.71 0.67 13.82
CA ALA A 90 -8.67 0.69 14.92
C ALA A 90 -10.12 0.46 14.42
N PRO A 91 -10.98 -0.23 15.21
CA PRO A 91 -12.37 -0.50 14.85
C PRO A 91 -13.23 0.76 14.81
N LYS A 92 -12.77 1.83 15.47
CA LYS A 92 -13.41 3.16 15.46
C LYS A 92 -12.43 4.21 14.96
N ALA A 93 -12.95 5.28 14.39
CA ALA A 93 -12.18 6.46 14.03
C ALA A 93 -11.56 7.10 15.30
N PRO A 94 -10.46 7.88 15.16
CA PRO A 94 -9.80 8.53 16.29
C PRO A 94 -10.71 9.41 17.18
N SER A 95 -11.83 9.88 16.63
CA SER A 95 -12.88 10.60 17.37
C SER A 95 -13.72 9.70 18.29
N GLY A 96 -13.52 8.37 18.28
CA GLY A 96 -14.27 7.39 19.06
C GLY A 96 -15.59 6.94 18.42
N VAL A 97 -16.01 7.54 17.28
CA VAL A 97 -17.19 7.14 16.52
C VAL A 97 -16.85 6.08 15.46
N ALA A 98 -17.88 5.47 14.85
CA ALA A 98 -17.68 4.57 13.72
C ALA A 98 -16.98 5.29 12.56
N TRP A 99 -16.19 4.57 11.78
CA TRP A 99 -15.66 5.09 10.52
C TRP A 99 -16.80 5.45 9.57
N PRO A 100 -16.74 6.61 8.88
CA PRO A 100 -17.71 6.93 7.83
C PRO A 100 -17.71 5.87 6.73
N THR A 101 -18.90 5.47 6.29
CA THR A 101 -19.06 4.43 5.26
C THR A 101 -19.48 4.99 3.91
N THR A 102 -19.07 4.33 2.84
CA THR A 102 -19.63 4.49 1.49
C THR A 102 -20.77 3.50 1.30
N LYS A 103 -21.97 3.97 0.94
CA LYS A 103 -23.09 3.07 0.61
C LYS A 103 -22.82 2.35 -0.73
N VAL A 104 -22.98 1.04 -0.72
CA VAL A 104 -22.79 0.18 -1.89
C VAL A 104 -23.94 -0.82 -2.02
N THR A 105 -24.04 -1.49 -3.18
CA THR A 105 -25.07 -2.51 -3.42
C THR A 105 -24.43 -3.81 -3.85
N GLY A 106 -24.63 -4.88 -3.09
CA GLY A 106 -24.12 -6.22 -3.39
C GLY A 106 -24.61 -6.74 -4.75
N GLY A 107 -23.74 -7.46 -5.46
CA GLY A 107 -24.02 -8.00 -6.78
C GLY A 107 -23.99 -6.97 -7.91
N GLN A 108 -23.83 -5.68 -7.64
CA GLN A 108 -23.76 -4.63 -8.64
C GLN A 108 -22.31 -4.34 -9.05
N SER A 109 -22.15 -3.81 -10.26
CA SER A 109 -20.89 -3.27 -10.75
C SER A 109 -20.50 -2.04 -9.93
N TYR A 110 -19.23 -1.96 -9.54
CA TYR A 110 -18.69 -0.85 -8.77
C TYR A 110 -17.33 -0.43 -9.34
N THR A 111 -17.04 0.87 -9.30
CA THR A 111 -15.75 1.42 -9.72
C THR A 111 -14.88 1.68 -8.51
N PHE A 112 -13.69 1.06 -8.49
CA PHE A 112 -12.63 1.31 -7.52
C PHE A 112 -11.63 2.27 -8.13
N ARG A 113 -11.22 3.29 -7.39
CA ARG A 113 -10.26 4.28 -7.90
C ARG A 113 -9.07 4.45 -6.97
N TRP A 114 -7.87 4.40 -7.57
CA TRP A 114 -6.61 4.70 -6.91
C TRP A 114 -6.09 6.06 -7.34
N GLN A 115 -5.52 6.77 -6.36
CA GLN A 115 -4.74 8.00 -6.53
C GLN A 115 -3.28 7.70 -6.23
N PHE A 116 -2.37 8.10 -7.11
CA PHE A 116 -0.93 7.94 -6.92
C PHE A 116 -0.26 9.31 -6.85
N THR A 117 0.63 9.48 -5.90
CA THR A 117 1.58 10.59 -5.87
C THR A 117 2.94 10.15 -6.45
N ALA A 118 3.21 8.83 -6.49
CA ALA A 118 4.34 8.24 -7.20
C ALA A 118 3.95 6.88 -7.78
N ILE A 119 4.01 6.77 -9.11
CA ILE A 119 3.64 5.57 -9.88
C ILE A 119 4.83 4.62 -9.94
N HIS A 120 4.55 3.31 -9.79
CA HIS A 120 5.57 2.27 -9.81
C HIS A 120 5.19 1.07 -10.69
N ALA A 121 6.19 0.24 -11.06
CA ALA A 121 5.95 -1.04 -11.69
C ALA A 121 5.07 -1.91 -10.79
N THR A 122 3.98 -2.45 -11.32
CA THR A 122 2.88 -3.05 -10.59
C THR A 122 2.70 -4.51 -10.97
N THR A 123 2.62 -5.40 -9.99
CA THR A 123 2.24 -6.80 -10.21
C THR A 123 0.75 -6.90 -10.45
N ASP A 124 -0.05 -6.43 -9.50
CA ASP A 124 -1.51 -6.47 -9.53
C ASP A 124 -2.13 -5.50 -8.52
N PHE A 125 -3.46 -5.34 -8.65
CA PHE A 125 -4.33 -4.80 -7.61
C PHE A 125 -5.32 -5.90 -7.20
N LYS A 126 -5.51 -6.07 -5.89
CA LYS A 126 -6.45 -7.04 -5.32
C LYS A 126 -7.39 -6.38 -4.33
N TYR A 127 -8.64 -6.85 -4.32
CA TYR A 127 -9.66 -6.31 -3.44
C TYR A 127 -10.31 -7.43 -2.66
N TYR A 128 -10.30 -7.28 -1.35
CA TYR A 128 -10.87 -8.21 -0.39
C TYR A 128 -11.99 -7.52 0.38
N VAL A 129 -12.89 -8.30 0.96
CA VAL A 129 -13.97 -7.78 1.80
C VAL A 129 -14.14 -8.67 3.03
N THR A 130 -14.61 -8.08 4.11
CA THR A 130 -14.96 -8.83 5.33
C THR A 130 -16.11 -9.80 5.08
N LYS A 131 -16.11 -10.92 5.80
CA LYS A 131 -17.17 -11.94 5.75
C LYS A 131 -18.47 -11.42 6.36
N ALA A 132 -19.59 -12.04 6.02
CA ALA A 132 -20.83 -11.85 6.79
C ALA A 132 -20.60 -12.23 8.27
N GLY A 133 -21.11 -11.42 9.18
CA GLY A 133 -21.00 -11.65 10.63
C GLY A 133 -19.59 -11.44 11.22
N TRP A 134 -18.68 -10.78 10.52
CA TRP A 134 -17.37 -10.42 11.07
C TRP A 134 -17.48 -9.55 12.33
N ASN A 135 -16.51 -9.67 13.25
CA ASN A 135 -16.51 -8.88 14.48
C ASN A 135 -15.96 -7.47 14.23
N GLN A 136 -16.80 -6.46 14.38
CA GLN A 136 -16.47 -5.05 14.16
C GLN A 136 -15.80 -4.36 15.36
N ASN A 137 -15.62 -5.08 16.48
CA ASN A 137 -15.14 -4.50 17.74
C ASN A 137 -13.66 -4.73 18.00
N HIS A 138 -12.92 -5.23 17.02
CA HIS A 138 -11.47 -5.42 17.10
C HIS A 138 -10.78 -4.94 15.81
N ASN A 139 -9.46 -4.80 15.87
CA ASN A 139 -8.66 -4.51 14.69
C ASN A 139 -8.78 -5.65 13.67
N LEU A 140 -8.94 -5.31 12.39
CA LEU A 140 -9.17 -6.26 11.32
C LEU A 140 -8.09 -7.35 11.25
N ALA A 141 -8.53 -8.61 11.27
CA ALA A 141 -7.69 -9.80 11.11
C ALA A 141 -8.03 -10.54 9.80
N ARG A 142 -7.12 -11.42 9.34
CA ARG A 142 -7.38 -12.26 8.16
C ARG A 142 -8.59 -13.16 8.32
N SER A 143 -8.85 -13.61 9.55
CA SER A 143 -10.03 -14.41 9.88
C SER A 143 -11.36 -13.70 9.61
N ASP A 144 -11.38 -12.37 9.59
CA ASP A 144 -12.56 -11.56 9.28
C ASP A 144 -12.80 -11.42 7.78
N LEU A 145 -11.80 -11.69 6.95
CA LEU A 145 -11.83 -11.48 5.51
C LEU A 145 -12.16 -12.76 4.74
N ASN A 146 -12.84 -12.59 3.61
CA ASN A 146 -12.70 -13.52 2.51
C ASN A 146 -11.27 -13.40 1.97
N THR A 147 -10.46 -14.45 2.16
CA THR A 147 -9.04 -14.45 1.73
C THR A 147 -8.87 -14.68 0.23
N THR A 148 -9.94 -15.05 -0.49
CA THR A 148 -9.97 -14.97 -1.95
C THR A 148 -10.41 -13.57 -2.36
N PRO A 149 -9.63 -12.83 -3.16
CA PRO A 149 -10.02 -11.51 -3.62
C PRO A 149 -11.25 -11.60 -4.52
N PHE A 150 -12.23 -10.73 -4.33
CA PHE A 150 -13.39 -10.65 -5.22
C PHE A 150 -13.09 -9.93 -6.54
N LEU A 151 -12.00 -9.19 -6.60
CA LEU A 151 -11.48 -8.56 -7.81
C LEU A 151 -9.96 -8.62 -7.80
N THR A 152 -9.38 -9.07 -8.92
CA THR A 152 -7.93 -9.00 -9.20
C THR A 152 -7.72 -8.35 -10.56
N VAL A 153 -6.87 -7.33 -10.61
CA VAL A 153 -6.51 -6.62 -11.84
C VAL A 153 -5.00 -6.78 -12.07
N PRO A 154 -4.56 -7.66 -12.97
CA PRO A 154 -3.14 -7.89 -13.24
C PRO A 154 -2.54 -6.72 -14.02
N TYR A 155 -1.32 -6.33 -13.66
CA TYR A 155 -0.51 -5.35 -14.36
C TYR A 155 0.79 -5.92 -14.92
N ASN A 156 1.20 -7.13 -14.48
CA ASN A 156 2.32 -7.89 -15.03
C ASN A 156 3.65 -7.10 -15.12
N GLY A 157 3.94 -6.27 -14.13
CA GLY A 157 5.13 -5.42 -14.08
C GLY A 157 4.98 -4.07 -14.79
N GLN A 158 3.87 -3.81 -15.45
CA GLN A 158 3.62 -2.51 -16.08
C GLN A 158 3.34 -1.42 -15.04
N ARG A 159 3.58 -0.18 -15.43
CA ARG A 159 3.22 0.99 -14.61
C ARG A 159 1.81 1.44 -14.93
N PRO A 160 1.01 1.85 -13.93
CA PRO A 160 -0.21 2.63 -14.19
C PRO A 160 0.06 3.80 -15.14
N SER A 161 -0.85 4.03 -16.07
CA SER A 161 -0.68 5.03 -17.13
C SER A 161 -0.95 6.47 -16.67
N SER A 162 -1.50 6.65 -15.48
CA SER A 162 -1.92 7.94 -14.94
C SER A 162 -1.78 7.97 -13.42
N SER A 163 -1.69 9.16 -12.82
CA SER A 163 -1.78 9.37 -11.37
C SER A 163 -3.15 8.98 -10.79
N THR A 164 -4.12 8.69 -11.62
CA THR A 164 -5.43 8.18 -11.23
C THR A 164 -5.83 7.04 -12.16
N ILE A 165 -6.16 5.89 -11.60
CA ILE A 165 -6.68 4.75 -12.36
C ILE A 165 -7.97 4.24 -11.73
N SER A 166 -8.82 3.63 -12.57
CA SER A 166 -10.07 3.03 -12.14
C SER A 166 -10.14 1.57 -12.55
N HIS A 167 -10.65 0.74 -11.64
CA HIS A 167 -10.94 -0.66 -11.88
C HIS A 167 -12.42 -0.90 -11.68
N THR A 168 -13.05 -1.64 -12.56
CA THR A 168 -14.47 -2.00 -12.44
C THR A 168 -14.58 -3.48 -12.09
N GLY A 169 -15.41 -3.79 -11.10
CA GLY A 169 -15.68 -5.16 -10.68
C GLY A 169 -17.05 -5.29 -10.04
N THR A 170 -17.53 -6.53 -9.92
CA THR A 170 -18.80 -6.83 -9.26
C THR A 170 -18.58 -6.99 -7.76
N LEU A 171 -19.34 -6.25 -6.97
CA LEU A 171 -19.34 -6.39 -5.51
C LEU A 171 -19.94 -7.76 -5.09
N PRO A 172 -19.42 -8.41 -4.05
CA PRO A 172 -20.00 -9.63 -3.53
C PRO A 172 -21.45 -9.44 -3.11
N SER A 173 -22.29 -10.43 -3.42
CA SER A 173 -23.69 -10.49 -2.98
C SER A 173 -23.83 -11.14 -1.60
N GLY A 174 -24.99 -10.96 -0.98
CA GLY A 174 -25.32 -11.60 0.30
C GLY A 174 -24.66 -10.96 1.53
N LEU A 175 -24.01 -9.82 1.37
CA LEU A 175 -23.52 -9.00 2.48
C LEU A 175 -24.56 -7.93 2.86
N SER A 176 -24.58 -7.55 4.13
CA SER A 176 -25.46 -6.49 4.66
C SER A 176 -24.83 -5.77 5.84
N GLY A 177 -25.12 -4.49 5.98
CA GLY A 177 -24.55 -3.66 7.03
C GLY A 177 -23.10 -3.26 6.77
N HIS A 178 -22.35 -2.98 7.83
CA HIS A 178 -20.99 -2.47 7.76
C HIS A 178 -19.97 -3.55 7.40
N HIS A 179 -19.14 -3.27 6.41
CA HIS A 179 -18.02 -4.09 5.95
C HIS A 179 -16.79 -3.23 5.68
N VAL A 180 -15.62 -3.87 5.62
CA VAL A 180 -14.37 -3.22 5.20
C VAL A 180 -13.88 -3.85 3.90
N ILE A 181 -13.64 -3.02 2.88
CA ILE A 181 -12.92 -3.42 1.67
C ILE A 181 -11.44 -3.10 1.88
N VAL A 182 -10.59 -4.12 1.72
CA VAL A 182 -9.14 -3.99 1.74
C VAL A 182 -8.65 -4.02 0.30
N ALA A 183 -8.15 -2.90 -0.19
CA ALA A 183 -7.50 -2.80 -1.49
C ALA A 183 -5.98 -2.90 -1.30
N VAL A 184 -5.33 -3.75 -2.09
CA VAL A 184 -3.89 -4.01 -2.04
C VAL A 184 -3.29 -3.73 -3.42
N TRP A 185 -2.32 -2.82 -3.47
CA TRP A 185 -1.50 -2.55 -4.66
C TRP A 185 -0.14 -3.19 -4.50
N THR A 186 0.13 -4.27 -5.24
CA THR A 186 1.38 -5.04 -5.16
C THR A 186 2.42 -4.45 -6.11
N ILE A 187 3.56 -4.01 -5.56
CA ILE A 187 4.67 -3.45 -6.34
C ILE A 187 5.50 -4.60 -6.93
N ALA A 188 5.89 -4.47 -8.20
CA ALA A 188 6.57 -5.55 -8.91
C ALA A 188 8.04 -5.66 -8.54
N ASP A 189 8.73 -4.55 -8.40
CA ASP A 189 10.19 -4.43 -8.28
C ASP A 189 10.67 -4.11 -6.85
N THR A 190 9.78 -4.22 -5.85
CA THR A 190 10.11 -4.13 -4.41
C THR A 190 9.52 -5.30 -3.64
N THR A 191 9.83 -5.40 -2.33
CA THR A 191 9.24 -6.37 -1.41
C THR A 191 7.92 -5.89 -0.80
N ASN A 192 7.39 -4.76 -1.24
CA ASN A 192 6.29 -4.03 -0.60
C ASN A 192 4.99 -4.01 -1.44
N ALA A 193 3.92 -3.70 -0.76
CA ALA A 193 2.60 -3.39 -1.30
C ALA A 193 1.99 -2.21 -0.54
N PHE A 194 1.01 -1.54 -1.13
CA PHE A 194 0.24 -0.48 -0.47
C PHE A 194 -1.12 -1.03 -0.06
N TYR A 195 -1.55 -0.64 1.12
CA TYR A 195 -2.80 -1.08 1.74
C TYR A 195 -3.75 0.09 1.90
N SER A 196 -5.01 -0.12 1.52
CA SER A 196 -6.04 0.90 1.62
C SER A 196 -7.34 0.26 2.08
N CYS A 197 -7.80 0.62 3.29
CA CYS A 197 -9.05 0.15 3.85
C CYS A 197 -10.15 1.19 3.67
N SER A 198 -11.29 0.76 3.15
CA SER A 198 -12.48 1.59 2.96
C SER A 198 -13.67 0.94 3.67
N ASP A 199 -14.33 1.71 4.51
CA ASP A 199 -15.55 1.26 5.19
C ASP A 199 -16.75 1.46 4.26
N VAL A 200 -17.56 0.41 4.12
CA VAL A 200 -18.74 0.40 3.24
C VAL A 200 -19.97 -0.13 3.97
N THR A 201 -21.13 0.26 3.50
CA THR A 201 -22.42 -0.29 3.98
C THR A 201 -23.17 -0.89 2.79
N PHE A 202 -23.39 -2.21 2.86
CA PHE A 202 -24.21 -2.96 1.93
C PHE A 202 -25.69 -2.86 2.27
#